data_2c6924b892129b624d8d9c542e6b99d9
#
_entry.id   2c6924b892129b624d8d9c542e6b99d9
#
_cell.length_a   1.000
_cell.length_b   1.000
_cell.length_c   1.000
_cell.angle_alpha   90.00
_cell.angle_beta   90.00
_cell.angle_gamma   90.00
#
_symmetry.space_group_name_H-M   'P 1'
#
loop_
_entity.id
_entity.type
_entity.pdbx_description
1 polymer ?
#
loop_
_entity_poly.entity_id
_entity_poly.type
_entity_poly.pdbx_seq_one_letter_code
_entity_poly.pdbx_strand_id
1 'polypeptide(L)'
;MSQKNWDVIVIGGGPAGATAAATLRQAGRSVLVLEKAKFPRFHIGESLLPYNRSIFDELGVWPKIEAAGFMVKRGAQFWMGDGSLHTRMNFSQGSFTEFPESIQVERATFDDILLRHAEELGAEVREEALVIEHRVEKDRVTVKFRARDGVEHEVQAAFLMDASGLGNFTANRENLRDYYPEHKKISIFGHYSGVQMTTGEEKGDILIIRRENSWFWMIPLADDKVSVGLVLDQAQFKALKKDPQEVFDDAVLSTRAVRERMINAKAITQGHVLTDFSYTNRKLVSDRIVRVGDAAGFIDPVFSSGVMLAMSSGRQGAQVVHAAIAAGKAYTFAMKRYEWATRRHVSGFWQFIERFYTKHFAQIFFQPSNKFRLLCAINCTLAGRTQMTFGTWWRLRLFFTLVWIQKYHPIAKPIRIR
;
A
#
# COMPACT_ATOMS: atom_id res chain seq x y z
N MET A 1 -2.58 41.15 -6.55
CA MET A 1 -3.09 39.94 -7.26
C MET A 1 -4.09 39.30 -6.34
N SER A 2 -5.35 39.04 -6.80
CA SER A 2 -6.35 38.33 -5.96
C SER A 2 -5.82 36.93 -5.63
N GLN A 3 -5.79 36.59 -4.35
CA GLN A 3 -5.36 35.29 -3.88
C GLN A 3 -6.32 34.25 -4.47
N LYS A 4 -5.80 33.32 -5.30
CA LYS A 4 -6.61 32.27 -5.93
C LYS A 4 -7.14 31.35 -4.82
N ASN A 5 -8.45 31.29 -4.60
CA ASN A 5 -9.09 30.38 -3.66
C ASN A 5 -9.36 29.05 -4.35
N TRP A 6 -8.90 27.97 -3.76
CA TRP A 6 -9.11 26.60 -4.23
C TRP A 6 -10.33 25.96 -3.54
N ASP A 7 -10.97 25.01 -4.21
CA ASP A 7 -11.91 24.14 -3.51
C ASP A 7 -11.14 23.20 -2.56
N VAL A 8 -10.03 22.60 -3.05
CA VAL A 8 -9.27 21.63 -2.28
C VAL A 8 -7.76 21.81 -2.49
N ILE A 9 -7.01 21.79 -1.41
CA ILE A 9 -5.56 21.56 -1.42
C ILE A 9 -5.29 20.11 -1.05
N VAL A 10 -4.43 19.42 -1.83
CA VAL A 10 -3.97 18.05 -1.58
C VAL A 10 -2.49 18.08 -1.23
N ILE A 11 -2.10 17.56 -0.08
CA ILE A 11 -0.70 17.41 0.32
C ILE A 11 -0.17 16.07 -0.15
N GLY A 12 0.79 16.08 -1.07
CA GLY A 12 1.41 14.88 -1.63
C GLY A 12 0.82 14.43 -2.97
N GLY A 13 1.71 14.18 -3.95
CA GLY A 13 1.40 13.76 -5.31
C GLY A 13 1.49 12.23 -5.55
N GLY A 14 1.65 11.42 -4.50
CA GLY A 14 1.66 9.95 -4.60
C GLY A 14 0.30 9.37 -4.98
N PRO A 15 0.16 8.03 -5.05
CA PRO A 15 -1.06 7.38 -5.56
C PRO A 15 -2.37 7.84 -4.90
N ALA A 16 -2.38 8.09 -3.58
CA ALA A 16 -3.56 8.60 -2.89
C ALA A 16 -3.92 10.02 -3.31
N GLY A 17 -2.92 10.91 -3.36
CA GLY A 17 -3.12 12.32 -3.68
C GLY A 17 -3.45 12.54 -5.15
N ALA A 18 -2.75 11.88 -6.07
CA ALA A 18 -3.05 11.94 -7.50
C ALA A 18 -4.46 11.39 -7.82
N THR A 19 -4.84 10.27 -7.19
CA THR A 19 -6.21 9.72 -7.29
C THR A 19 -7.25 10.69 -6.75
N ALA A 20 -7.00 11.29 -5.59
CA ALA A 20 -7.91 12.27 -5.00
C ALA A 20 -8.07 13.50 -5.89
N ALA A 21 -6.95 14.04 -6.41
CA ALA A 21 -6.94 15.19 -7.30
C ALA A 21 -7.71 14.90 -8.60
N ALA A 22 -7.44 13.76 -9.26
CA ALA A 22 -8.14 13.36 -10.47
C ALA A 22 -9.67 13.22 -10.23
N THR A 23 -10.07 12.53 -9.14
CA THR A 23 -11.49 12.37 -8.76
C THR A 23 -12.17 13.70 -8.53
N LEU A 24 -11.55 14.63 -7.84
CA LEU A 24 -12.08 15.97 -7.61
C LEU A 24 -12.16 16.78 -8.90
N ARG A 25 -11.19 16.67 -9.79
CA ARG A 25 -11.23 17.34 -11.10
C ARG A 25 -12.35 16.83 -11.99
N GLN A 26 -12.57 15.52 -12.02
CA GLN A 26 -13.72 14.92 -12.72
C GLN A 26 -15.05 15.42 -12.15
N ALA A 27 -15.10 15.75 -10.85
CA ALA A 27 -16.27 16.37 -10.20
C ALA A 27 -16.32 17.90 -10.35
N GLY A 28 -15.46 18.53 -11.18
CA GLY A 28 -15.45 19.95 -11.47
C GLY A 28 -14.89 20.85 -10.38
N ARG A 29 -14.15 20.30 -9.40
CA ARG A 29 -13.53 21.09 -8.31
C ARG A 29 -12.19 21.66 -8.72
N SER A 30 -11.86 22.88 -8.25
CA SER A 30 -10.52 23.45 -8.36
C SER A 30 -9.59 22.80 -7.34
N VAL A 31 -8.46 22.26 -7.81
CA VAL A 31 -7.53 21.47 -6.98
C VAL A 31 -6.11 21.98 -7.13
N LEU A 32 -5.43 22.16 -6.00
CA LEU A 32 -3.99 22.40 -5.91
C LEU A 32 -3.34 21.20 -5.22
N VAL A 33 -2.39 20.56 -5.88
CA VAL A 33 -1.51 19.53 -5.31
C VAL A 33 -0.18 20.15 -4.93
N LEU A 34 0.24 19.98 -3.67
CA LEU A 34 1.54 20.40 -3.16
C LEU A 34 2.40 19.17 -2.89
N GLU A 35 3.40 18.92 -3.73
CA GLU A 35 4.32 17.79 -3.63
C GLU A 35 5.72 18.26 -3.27
N LYS A 36 6.32 17.66 -2.25
CA LYS A 36 7.67 18.05 -1.76
C LYS A 36 8.81 17.63 -2.68
N ALA A 37 8.62 16.53 -3.44
CA ALA A 37 9.61 16.02 -4.36
C ALA A 37 9.35 16.50 -5.80
N LYS A 38 10.35 16.36 -6.66
CA LYS A 38 10.19 16.45 -8.10
C LYS A 38 9.99 15.03 -8.66
N PHE A 39 9.01 14.85 -9.53
CA PHE A 39 8.76 13.57 -10.19
C PHE A 39 9.51 13.49 -11.53
N PRO A 40 9.86 12.28 -12.00
CA PRO A 40 9.71 10.98 -11.32
C PRO A 40 10.66 10.82 -10.11
N ARG A 41 10.20 10.13 -9.07
CA ARG A 41 10.99 9.89 -7.86
C ARG A 41 10.87 8.43 -7.41
N PHE A 42 11.93 7.89 -6.80
CA PHE A 42 11.90 6.56 -6.20
C PHE A 42 10.90 6.49 -5.04
N HIS A 43 10.17 5.38 -4.96
CA HIS A 43 9.36 4.98 -3.80
C HIS A 43 9.25 3.47 -3.75
N ILE A 44 9.04 2.88 -2.57
CA ILE A 44 8.75 1.44 -2.43
C ILE A 44 7.25 1.18 -2.46
N GLY A 45 6.86 -0.09 -2.73
CA GLY A 45 5.48 -0.53 -2.87
C GLY A 45 5.11 -0.78 -4.33
N GLU A 46 5.80 -1.73 -4.96
CA GLU A 46 5.88 -1.96 -6.40
C GLU A 46 4.94 -3.08 -6.90
N SER A 47 4.34 -3.81 -5.97
CA SER A 47 3.42 -4.90 -6.29
C SER A 47 1.98 -4.48 -6.06
N LEU A 48 1.17 -4.43 -7.12
CA LEU A 48 -0.21 -3.97 -7.05
C LEU A 48 -1.18 -5.16 -6.89
N LEU A 49 -2.44 -4.83 -6.58
CA LEU A 49 -3.53 -5.79 -6.46
C LEU A 49 -4.53 -5.65 -7.61
N PRO A 50 -5.21 -6.73 -8.00
CA PRO A 50 -6.16 -6.73 -9.12
C PRO A 50 -7.22 -5.62 -9.07
N TYR A 51 -7.77 -5.35 -7.90
CA TYR A 51 -8.82 -4.32 -7.74
C TYR A 51 -8.34 -2.87 -7.90
N ASN A 52 -7.04 -2.60 -8.05
CA ASN A 52 -6.55 -1.30 -8.53
C ASN A 52 -7.11 -0.98 -9.92
N ARG A 53 -7.34 -2.00 -10.76
CA ARG A 53 -7.86 -1.82 -12.11
C ARG A 53 -9.19 -1.07 -12.14
N SER A 54 -10.11 -1.35 -11.22
CA SER A 54 -11.39 -0.65 -11.16
C SER A 54 -11.22 0.87 -10.93
N ILE A 55 -10.20 1.28 -10.18
CA ILE A 55 -9.90 2.69 -9.95
C ILE A 55 -9.24 3.29 -11.20
N PHE A 56 -8.34 2.56 -11.87
CA PHE A 56 -7.72 3.02 -13.11
C PHE A 56 -8.75 3.28 -14.20
N ASP A 57 -9.72 2.37 -14.36
CA ASP A 57 -10.80 2.50 -15.33
C ASP A 57 -11.72 3.69 -15.00
N GLU A 58 -12.12 3.86 -13.73
CA GLU A 58 -12.94 4.99 -13.27
C GLU A 58 -12.26 6.35 -13.51
N LEU A 59 -10.95 6.42 -13.29
CA LEU A 59 -10.17 7.63 -13.55
C LEU A 59 -9.88 7.86 -15.04
N GLY A 60 -9.99 6.84 -15.90
CA GLY A 60 -9.61 6.89 -17.30
C GLY A 60 -8.10 6.84 -17.52
N VAL A 61 -7.31 6.44 -16.53
CA VAL A 61 -5.83 6.42 -16.59
C VAL A 61 -5.28 5.10 -17.13
N TRP A 62 -6.10 4.05 -17.23
CA TRP A 62 -5.65 2.71 -17.65
C TRP A 62 -4.86 2.68 -18.97
N PRO A 63 -5.29 3.36 -20.06
CA PRO A 63 -4.54 3.32 -21.31
C PRO A 63 -3.09 3.78 -21.18
N LYS A 64 -2.82 4.76 -20.28
CA LYS A 64 -1.46 5.25 -20.02
C LYS A 64 -0.63 4.25 -19.22
N ILE A 65 -1.25 3.60 -18.23
CA ILE A 65 -0.62 2.56 -17.44
C ILE A 65 -0.30 1.33 -18.31
N GLU A 66 -1.22 0.94 -19.18
CA GLU A 66 -1.03 -0.16 -20.11
C GLU A 66 0.11 0.13 -21.10
N ALA A 67 0.15 1.34 -21.67
CA ALA A 67 1.21 1.77 -22.58
C ALA A 67 2.61 1.81 -21.93
N ALA A 68 2.70 1.93 -20.58
CA ALA A 68 3.97 1.89 -19.87
C ALA A 68 4.61 0.49 -19.82
N GLY A 69 3.90 -0.58 -20.22
CA GLY A 69 4.44 -1.94 -20.38
C GLY A 69 4.89 -2.59 -19.06
N PHE A 70 4.25 -2.27 -17.94
CA PHE A 70 4.56 -2.87 -16.65
C PHE A 70 4.40 -4.40 -16.66
N MET A 71 5.17 -5.09 -15.81
CA MET A 71 5.14 -6.55 -15.68
C MET A 71 3.75 -7.01 -15.21
N VAL A 72 3.12 -7.88 -15.98
CA VAL A 72 1.80 -8.46 -15.63
C VAL A 72 1.96 -9.46 -14.50
N LYS A 73 1.17 -9.29 -13.44
CA LYS A 73 1.12 -10.13 -12.25
C LYS A 73 -0.18 -10.95 -12.25
N ARG A 74 -0.07 -12.28 -12.30
CA ARG A 74 -1.22 -13.20 -12.30
C ARG A 74 -1.49 -13.85 -10.94
N GLY A 75 -0.56 -13.68 -9.98
CA GLY A 75 -0.70 -14.29 -8.68
C GLY A 75 0.31 -13.78 -7.68
N ALA A 76 0.35 -14.49 -6.54
CA ALA A 76 1.34 -14.35 -5.50
C ALA A 76 1.77 -15.73 -5.02
N GLN A 77 3.05 -15.94 -4.85
CA GLN A 77 3.61 -17.19 -4.36
C GLN A 77 4.13 -17.00 -2.94
N PHE A 78 3.78 -17.92 -2.08
CA PHE A 78 4.24 -17.96 -0.68
C PHE A 78 5.13 -19.19 -0.50
N TRP A 79 6.37 -18.95 -0.09
CA TRP A 79 7.40 -19.97 0.09
C TRP A 79 7.85 -20.05 1.54
N MET A 80 8.19 -21.24 2.00
CA MET A 80 8.96 -21.41 3.23
C MET A 80 10.43 -21.14 2.94
N GLY A 81 11.17 -20.56 3.90
CA GLY A 81 12.56 -20.15 3.72
C GLY A 81 13.52 -21.29 3.38
N ASP A 82 13.23 -22.51 3.82
CA ASP A 82 13.98 -23.73 3.48
C ASP A 82 13.62 -24.32 2.09
N GLY A 83 12.64 -23.73 1.39
CA GLY A 83 12.17 -24.19 0.08
C GLY A 83 11.32 -25.46 0.11
N SER A 84 11.00 -26.01 1.31
CA SER A 84 10.27 -27.30 1.45
C SER A 84 8.82 -27.24 1.02
N LEU A 85 8.17 -26.09 1.14
CA LEU A 85 6.77 -25.88 0.81
C LEU A 85 6.56 -24.53 0.14
N HIS A 86 5.66 -24.52 -0.84
CA HIS A 86 5.12 -23.30 -1.41
C HIS A 86 3.65 -23.45 -1.74
N THR A 87 2.94 -22.33 -1.81
CA THR A 87 1.57 -22.25 -2.29
C THR A 87 1.42 -21.04 -3.18
N ARG A 88 0.61 -21.15 -4.22
CA ARG A 88 0.33 -20.06 -5.16
C ARG A 88 -1.12 -19.61 -5.01
N MET A 89 -1.33 -18.32 -4.95
CA MET A 89 -2.63 -17.68 -5.13
C MET A 89 -2.72 -17.15 -6.56
N ASN A 90 -3.47 -17.84 -7.41
CA ASN A 90 -3.74 -17.38 -8.78
C ASN A 90 -5.02 -16.53 -8.78
N PHE A 91 -4.93 -15.29 -9.25
CA PHE A 91 -6.06 -14.35 -9.23
C PHE A 91 -7.22 -14.78 -10.14
N SER A 92 -6.96 -15.53 -11.22
CA SER A 92 -8.00 -16.06 -12.10
C SER A 92 -8.79 -17.23 -11.50
N GLN A 93 -8.25 -17.88 -10.45
CA GLN A 93 -8.88 -19.01 -9.79
C GLN A 93 -9.82 -18.55 -8.68
N GLY A 94 -11.05 -18.35 -8.99
CA GLY A 94 -12.06 -18.08 -7.99
C GLY A 94 -13.21 -17.25 -8.53
N SER A 95 -14.42 -17.77 -8.38
CA SER A 95 -15.68 -17.12 -8.81
C SER A 95 -15.98 -15.79 -8.10
N PHE A 96 -15.08 -15.30 -7.25
CA PHE A 96 -15.21 -14.02 -6.55
C PHE A 96 -14.23 -12.96 -7.05
N THR A 97 -13.37 -13.30 -8.02
CA THR A 97 -12.38 -12.37 -8.56
C THR A 97 -12.86 -11.82 -9.90
N GLU A 98 -13.09 -10.53 -9.98
CA GLU A 98 -13.55 -9.84 -11.20
C GLU A 98 -12.38 -9.50 -12.12
N PHE A 99 -11.19 -9.30 -11.53
CA PHE A 99 -9.97 -8.97 -12.26
C PHE A 99 -8.97 -10.12 -12.11
N PRO A 100 -8.60 -10.82 -13.21
CA PRO A 100 -7.72 -11.98 -13.15
C PRO A 100 -6.24 -11.62 -13.07
N GLU A 101 -5.89 -10.35 -13.26
CA GLU A 101 -4.51 -9.86 -13.37
C GLU A 101 -4.31 -8.55 -12.61
N SER A 102 -3.06 -8.28 -12.27
CA SER A 102 -2.55 -7.04 -11.74
C SER A 102 -1.23 -6.70 -12.43
N ILE A 103 -0.49 -5.75 -11.90
CA ILE A 103 0.82 -5.33 -12.43
C ILE A 103 1.84 -5.13 -11.32
N GLN A 104 3.11 -5.34 -11.66
CA GLN A 104 4.26 -4.91 -10.89
C GLN A 104 4.80 -3.63 -11.52
N VAL A 105 5.03 -2.60 -10.72
CA VAL A 105 5.34 -1.26 -11.23
C VAL A 105 6.62 -0.69 -10.64
N GLU A 106 7.41 -0.02 -11.47
CA GLU A 106 8.36 0.95 -10.95
C GLU A 106 7.61 2.19 -10.51
N ARG A 107 7.65 2.46 -9.22
CA ARG A 107 6.87 3.53 -8.59
C ARG A 107 7.22 4.92 -9.13
N ALA A 108 8.45 5.13 -9.58
CA ALA A 108 8.85 6.40 -10.21
C ALA A 108 7.97 6.70 -11.44
N THR A 109 7.87 5.73 -12.34
CA THR A 109 7.06 5.85 -13.57
C THR A 109 5.56 5.83 -13.27
N PHE A 110 5.12 4.89 -12.42
CA PHE A 110 3.71 4.72 -12.10
C PHE A 110 3.11 5.94 -11.40
N ASP A 111 3.81 6.46 -10.38
CA ASP A 111 3.33 7.62 -9.63
C ASP A 111 3.31 8.89 -10.50
N ASP A 112 4.30 9.05 -11.41
CA ASP A 112 4.33 10.17 -12.35
C ASP A 112 3.15 10.10 -13.34
N ILE A 113 2.84 8.93 -13.90
CA ILE A 113 1.66 8.73 -14.76
C ILE A 113 0.39 9.21 -14.05
N LEU A 114 0.19 8.83 -12.80
CA LEU A 114 -1.00 9.22 -12.03
C LEU A 114 -1.03 10.73 -11.77
N LEU A 115 0.10 11.33 -11.42
CA LEU A 115 0.18 12.76 -11.12
C LEU A 115 -0.02 13.62 -12.38
N ARG A 116 0.63 13.26 -13.49
CA ARG A 116 0.45 13.94 -14.78
C ARG A 116 -0.99 13.77 -15.29
N HIS A 117 -1.61 12.63 -15.08
CA HIS A 117 -3.01 12.45 -15.41
C HIS A 117 -3.95 13.39 -14.63
N ALA A 118 -3.71 13.58 -13.33
CA ALA A 118 -4.47 14.54 -12.53
C ALA A 118 -4.25 16.00 -13.04
N GLU A 119 -3.03 16.32 -13.48
CA GLU A 119 -2.68 17.62 -14.07
C GLU A 119 -3.40 17.86 -15.40
N GLU A 120 -3.43 16.86 -16.30
CA GLU A 120 -4.18 16.91 -17.56
C GLU A 120 -5.70 17.09 -17.35
N LEU A 121 -6.25 16.53 -16.27
CA LEU A 121 -7.64 16.79 -15.86
C LEU A 121 -7.84 18.21 -15.29
N GLY A 122 -6.77 19.00 -15.16
CA GLY A 122 -6.76 20.40 -14.77
C GLY A 122 -6.47 20.64 -13.28
N ALA A 123 -5.88 19.70 -12.56
CA ALA A 123 -5.30 20.00 -11.25
C ALA A 123 -4.05 20.87 -11.42
N GLU A 124 -3.88 21.90 -10.59
CA GLU A 124 -2.60 22.58 -10.51
C GLU A 124 -1.67 21.77 -9.63
N VAL A 125 -0.50 21.39 -10.16
CA VAL A 125 0.52 20.65 -9.44
C VAL A 125 1.72 21.54 -9.20
N ARG A 126 2.15 21.66 -7.94
CA ARG A 126 3.39 22.32 -7.55
C ARG A 126 4.30 21.29 -6.90
N GLU A 127 5.31 20.91 -7.64
CA GLU A 127 6.40 20.08 -7.17
C GLU A 127 7.46 20.93 -6.43
N GLU A 128 8.31 20.27 -5.62
CA GLU A 128 9.31 20.92 -4.77
C GLU A 128 8.67 21.96 -3.81
N ALA A 129 7.42 21.70 -3.41
CA ALA A 129 6.58 22.51 -2.54
C ALA A 129 6.31 21.81 -1.21
N LEU A 130 7.20 22.00 -0.24
CA LEU A 130 7.12 21.37 1.08
C LEU A 130 6.11 22.11 1.97
N VAL A 131 4.99 21.47 2.26
CA VAL A 131 4.01 21.99 3.23
C VAL A 131 4.61 21.99 4.63
N ILE A 132 4.60 23.16 5.27
CA ILE A 132 5.22 23.38 6.59
C ILE A 132 4.21 23.71 7.68
N GLU A 133 3.04 24.27 7.35
CA GLU A 133 2.00 24.62 8.31
C GLU A 133 0.61 24.52 7.68
N HIS A 134 -0.41 24.25 8.50
CA HIS A 134 -1.81 24.44 8.14
C HIS A 134 -2.60 25.03 9.30
N ARG A 135 -3.63 25.80 8.98
CA ARG A 135 -4.59 26.35 9.95
C ARG A 135 -6.00 26.11 9.42
N VAL A 136 -6.87 25.60 10.28
CA VAL A 136 -8.30 25.44 9.98
C VAL A 136 -9.06 26.62 10.55
N GLU A 137 -9.77 27.33 9.70
CA GLU A 137 -10.61 28.46 10.04
C GLU A 137 -12.10 28.06 9.84
N LYS A 138 -13.00 28.93 10.23
CA LYS A 138 -14.45 28.64 10.18
C LYS A 138 -14.92 28.29 8.76
N ASP A 139 -14.42 28.97 7.75
CA ASP A 139 -14.86 28.91 6.36
C ASP A 139 -13.84 28.33 5.38
N ARG A 140 -12.57 28.16 5.80
CA ARG A 140 -11.44 27.77 4.95
C ARG A 140 -10.34 27.03 5.70
N VAL A 141 -9.39 26.53 4.95
CA VAL A 141 -8.08 26.07 5.43
C VAL A 141 -7.01 26.90 4.79
N THR A 142 -6.07 27.39 5.57
CA THR A 142 -4.87 28.09 5.12
C THR A 142 -3.68 27.14 5.23
N VAL A 143 -2.93 26.99 4.13
CA VAL A 143 -1.75 26.13 4.05
C VAL A 143 -0.53 26.94 3.67
N LYS A 144 0.54 26.80 4.46
CA LYS A 144 1.84 27.41 4.20
C LYS A 144 2.80 26.36 3.68
N PHE A 145 3.47 26.64 2.58
CA PHE A 145 4.49 25.76 2.00
C PHE A 145 5.74 26.53 1.64
N ARG A 146 6.87 25.83 1.60
CA ARG A 146 8.17 26.36 1.18
C ARG A 146 8.48 25.79 -0.20
N ALA A 147 8.73 26.67 -1.17
CA ALA A 147 9.15 26.33 -2.53
C ALA A 147 10.66 26.00 -2.57
N ARG A 148 11.14 25.51 -3.71
CA ARG A 148 12.54 25.13 -3.92
C ARG A 148 13.56 26.25 -3.63
N ASP A 149 13.21 27.48 -3.94
CA ASP A 149 14.04 28.69 -3.69
C ASP A 149 14.09 29.12 -2.22
N GLY A 150 13.40 28.37 -1.32
CA GLY A 150 13.29 28.66 0.10
C GLY A 150 12.20 29.68 0.43
N VAL A 151 11.53 30.28 -0.55
CA VAL A 151 10.45 31.23 -0.34
C VAL A 151 9.21 30.53 0.22
N GLU A 152 8.62 31.14 1.22
CA GLU A 152 7.37 30.64 1.82
C GLU A 152 6.16 31.31 1.18
N HIS A 153 5.19 30.48 0.85
CA HIS A 153 3.94 30.90 0.23
C HIS A 153 2.77 30.46 1.07
N GLU A 154 1.69 31.20 1.03
CA GLU A 154 0.43 30.87 1.67
C GLU A 154 -0.70 30.75 0.63
N VAL A 155 -1.50 29.70 0.74
CA VAL A 155 -2.63 29.39 -0.13
C VAL A 155 -3.82 28.98 0.69
N GLN A 156 -5.04 29.18 0.15
CA GLN A 156 -6.28 28.93 0.86
C GLN A 156 -7.20 28.00 0.06
N ALA A 157 -7.96 27.16 0.76
CA ALA A 157 -8.96 26.28 0.18
C ALA A 157 -10.14 26.05 1.12
N ALA A 158 -11.24 25.56 0.57
CA ALA A 158 -12.37 25.14 1.39
C ALA A 158 -12.05 23.86 2.18
N PHE A 159 -11.23 22.93 1.63
CA PHE A 159 -10.81 21.68 2.27
C PHE A 159 -9.34 21.38 2.05
N LEU A 160 -8.78 20.62 2.98
CA LEU A 160 -7.44 20.03 2.91
C LEU A 160 -7.56 18.50 2.86
N MET A 161 -6.92 17.87 1.87
CA MET A 161 -6.71 16.43 1.85
C MET A 161 -5.26 16.11 2.16
N ASP A 162 -5.03 15.39 3.24
CA ASP A 162 -3.69 14.94 3.63
C ASP A 162 -3.40 13.58 3.00
N ALA A 163 -2.57 13.58 1.96
CA ALA A 163 -2.02 12.43 1.27
C ALA A 163 -0.48 12.39 1.39
N SER A 164 0.07 12.94 2.48
CA SER A 164 1.51 13.10 2.71
C SER A 164 2.27 11.79 2.97
N GLY A 165 1.59 10.64 2.84
CA GLY A 165 2.16 9.32 3.02
C GLY A 165 2.64 9.09 4.47
N LEU A 166 3.77 8.40 4.63
CA LEU A 166 4.36 8.13 5.94
C LEU A 166 4.75 9.39 6.73
N GLY A 167 4.85 10.54 6.06
CA GLY A 167 5.05 11.84 6.71
C GLY A 167 3.91 12.23 7.64
N ASN A 168 2.70 11.75 7.36
CA ASN A 168 1.51 11.86 8.23
C ASN A 168 1.32 13.29 8.78
N PHE A 169 1.36 14.28 7.87
CA PHE A 169 1.58 15.70 8.17
C PHE A 169 0.58 16.27 9.18
N THR A 170 -0.73 16.15 8.89
CA THR A 170 -1.75 16.74 9.77
C THR A 170 -1.94 15.93 11.06
N ALA A 171 -1.88 14.59 10.97
CA ALA A 171 -2.09 13.76 12.15
C ALA A 171 -0.94 13.85 13.15
N ASN A 172 0.30 14.04 12.72
CA ASN A 172 1.41 14.29 13.64
C ASN A 172 1.23 15.63 14.41
N ARG A 173 0.74 16.68 13.72
CA ARG A 173 0.48 17.98 14.36
C ARG A 173 -0.69 17.95 15.34
N GLU A 174 -1.69 17.14 15.04
CA GLU A 174 -2.85 16.95 15.91
C GLU A 174 -2.64 15.82 16.94
N ASN A 175 -1.43 15.22 17.03
CA ASN A 175 -1.09 14.10 17.92
C ASN A 175 -2.06 12.92 17.80
N LEU A 176 -2.44 12.53 16.57
CA LEU A 176 -3.43 11.48 16.29
C LEU A 176 -2.81 10.11 16.01
N ARG A 177 -1.48 10.03 15.83
CA ARG A 177 -0.79 8.82 15.39
C ARG A 177 -0.59 7.84 16.54
N ASP A 178 -1.08 6.62 16.38
CA ASP A 178 -0.88 5.51 17.30
C ASP A 178 -0.13 4.39 16.60
N TYR A 179 1.01 3.98 17.15
CA TYR A 179 1.79 2.86 16.63
C TYR A 179 1.24 1.53 17.15
N TYR A 180 1.39 0.47 16.36
CA TYR A 180 1.19 -0.91 16.81
C TYR A 180 2.46 -1.43 17.48
N PRO A 181 2.52 -1.54 18.83
CA PRO A 181 3.78 -1.83 19.55
C PRO A 181 4.41 -3.17 19.14
N GLU A 182 3.56 -4.18 18.86
CA GLU A 182 3.97 -5.54 18.49
C GLU A 182 4.33 -5.68 17.00
N HIS A 183 4.14 -4.63 16.19
CA HIS A 183 4.38 -4.64 14.75
C HIS A 183 5.38 -3.56 14.31
N LYS A 184 6.38 -3.26 15.17
CA LYS A 184 7.49 -2.40 14.79
C LYS A 184 8.45 -3.16 13.91
N LYS A 185 8.35 -2.93 12.62
CA LYS A 185 9.15 -3.61 11.59
C LYS A 185 10.18 -2.66 11.00
N ILE A 186 11.23 -3.26 10.47
CA ILE A 186 12.22 -2.63 9.58
C ILE A 186 12.25 -3.42 8.29
N SER A 187 12.39 -2.73 7.16
CA SER A 187 12.67 -3.34 5.86
C SER A 187 14.01 -2.85 5.32
N ILE A 188 14.78 -3.78 4.76
CA ILE A 188 16.07 -3.54 4.10
C ILE A 188 15.91 -4.08 2.67
N PHE A 189 16.08 -3.26 1.65
CA PHE A 189 15.73 -3.64 0.28
C PHE A 189 16.54 -2.91 -0.77
N GLY A 190 16.56 -3.47 -1.99
CA GLY A 190 17.19 -2.89 -3.16
C GLY A 190 16.70 -3.53 -4.45
N HIS A 191 17.15 -3.00 -5.57
CA HIS A 191 16.92 -3.58 -6.90
C HIS A 191 18.13 -4.38 -7.36
N TYR A 192 17.87 -5.53 -7.97
CA TYR A 192 18.90 -6.47 -8.41
C TYR A 192 18.60 -6.96 -9.83
N SER A 193 19.64 -7.24 -10.62
CA SER A 193 19.58 -8.00 -11.87
C SER A 193 20.08 -9.42 -11.68
N GLY A 194 19.80 -10.32 -12.63
CA GLY A 194 20.29 -11.70 -12.59
C GLY A 194 19.66 -12.56 -11.49
N VAL A 195 18.54 -12.13 -10.91
CA VAL A 195 17.77 -12.91 -9.92
C VAL A 195 16.93 -13.96 -10.63
N GLN A 196 17.01 -15.22 -10.20
CA GLN A 196 16.23 -16.32 -10.78
C GLN A 196 14.78 -16.28 -10.29
N MET A 197 13.90 -15.77 -11.15
CA MET A 197 12.45 -15.75 -10.89
C MET A 197 11.75 -16.92 -11.59
N THR A 198 10.49 -17.16 -11.24
CA THR A 198 9.63 -18.15 -11.93
C THR A 198 9.40 -17.74 -13.39
N THR A 199 9.12 -18.72 -14.23
CA THR A 199 8.93 -18.55 -15.69
C THR A 199 7.50 -18.92 -16.10
N GLY A 200 7.16 -18.76 -17.38
CA GLY A 200 5.85 -19.08 -17.92
C GLY A 200 4.76 -18.16 -17.37
N GLU A 201 3.60 -18.71 -17.02
CA GLU A 201 2.44 -17.96 -16.51
C GLU A 201 2.72 -17.27 -15.17
N GLU A 202 3.69 -17.75 -14.42
CA GLU A 202 4.06 -17.25 -13.07
C GLU A 202 5.14 -16.17 -13.11
N LYS A 203 5.63 -15.79 -14.30
CA LYS A 203 6.78 -14.88 -14.49
C LYS A 203 6.64 -13.56 -13.73
N GLY A 204 5.43 -13.03 -13.61
CA GLY A 204 5.16 -11.77 -12.92
C GLY A 204 4.67 -11.91 -11.48
N ASP A 205 4.60 -13.13 -10.94
CA ASP A 205 4.14 -13.31 -9.57
C ASP A 205 5.16 -12.76 -8.57
N ILE A 206 4.69 -12.09 -7.52
CA ILE A 206 5.52 -11.78 -6.37
C ILE A 206 5.82 -13.06 -5.58
N LEU A 207 7.05 -13.22 -5.11
CA LEU A 207 7.42 -14.25 -4.16
C LEU A 207 7.50 -13.65 -2.75
N ILE A 208 6.78 -14.24 -1.82
CA ILE A 208 6.82 -13.92 -0.39
C ILE A 208 7.44 -15.15 0.30
N ILE A 209 8.67 -15.00 0.79
CA ILE A 209 9.45 -16.10 1.36
C ILE A 209 9.51 -15.92 2.86
N ARG A 210 8.77 -16.76 3.58
CA ARG A 210 8.62 -16.68 5.02
C ARG A 210 9.77 -17.38 5.75
N ARG A 211 10.32 -16.71 6.74
CA ARG A 211 11.20 -17.22 7.79
C ARG A 211 10.45 -17.26 9.13
N GLU A 212 11.10 -17.67 10.22
CA GLU A 212 10.47 -17.75 11.54
C GLU A 212 9.91 -16.40 12.01
N ASN A 213 10.75 -15.35 12.03
CA ASN A 213 10.39 -14.01 12.53
C ASN A 213 10.60 -12.89 11.50
N SER A 214 10.76 -13.26 10.23
CA SER A 214 11.04 -12.34 9.14
C SER A 214 10.51 -12.92 7.82
N TRP A 215 10.53 -12.12 6.77
CA TRP A 215 10.17 -12.58 5.44
C TRP A 215 10.85 -11.75 4.38
N PHE A 216 11.03 -12.33 3.20
CA PHE A 216 11.50 -11.63 2.02
C PHE A 216 10.36 -11.42 1.03
N TRP A 217 10.42 -10.31 0.30
CA TRP A 217 9.75 -10.20 -0.98
C TRP A 217 10.75 -10.30 -2.12
N MET A 218 10.31 -10.83 -3.26
CA MET A 218 10.98 -10.74 -4.54
C MET A 218 9.92 -10.37 -5.58
N ILE A 219 10.03 -9.18 -6.16
CA ILE A 219 9.06 -8.59 -7.08
C ILE A 219 9.74 -8.42 -8.44
N PRO A 220 9.37 -9.20 -9.48
CA PRO A 220 9.91 -9.02 -10.81
C PRO A 220 9.36 -7.73 -11.43
N LEU A 221 10.24 -6.89 -11.90
CA LEU A 221 9.95 -5.67 -12.64
C LEU A 221 10.31 -5.87 -14.12
N ALA A 222 10.25 -4.81 -14.94
CA ALA A 222 10.72 -4.89 -16.30
C ALA A 222 12.26 -5.01 -16.39
N ASP A 223 12.80 -5.39 -17.54
CA ASP A 223 14.22 -5.34 -17.89
C ASP A 223 15.17 -6.08 -16.93
N ASP A 224 14.84 -7.34 -16.60
CA ASP A 224 15.64 -8.18 -15.66
C ASP A 224 15.81 -7.56 -14.27
N LYS A 225 15.02 -6.58 -13.92
CA LYS A 225 15.05 -5.94 -12.60
C LYS A 225 14.14 -6.67 -11.63
N VAL A 226 14.65 -6.97 -10.43
CA VAL A 226 13.87 -7.56 -9.34
C VAL A 226 14.06 -6.72 -8.09
N SER A 227 12.96 -6.28 -7.49
CA SER A 227 12.98 -5.69 -6.15
C SER A 227 13.06 -6.80 -5.12
N VAL A 228 14.07 -6.79 -4.27
CA VAL A 228 14.28 -7.78 -3.21
C VAL A 228 14.38 -7.05 -1.89
N GLY A 229 13.61 -7.50 -0.90
CA GLY A 229 13.69 -6.89 0.43
C GLY A 229 13.39 -7.87 1.55
N LEU A 230 13.99 -7.61 2.68
CA LEU A 230 13.86 -8.31 3.95
C LEU A 230 13.05 -7.47 4.92
N VAL A 231 12.02 -8.05 5.53
CA VAL A 231 11.26 -7.45 6.64
C VAL A 231 11.49 -8.25 7.90
N LEU A 232 11.87 -7.59 8.98
CA LEU A 232 12.10 -8.22 10.28
C LEU A 232 11.66 -7.28 11.42
N ASP A 233 11.59 -7.84 12.63
CA ASP A 233 11.29 -7.03 13.81
C ASP A 233 12.41 -6.04 14.13
N GLN A 234 12.06 -4.79 14.44
CA GLN A 234 13.03 -3.75 14.79
C GLN A 234 13.84 -4.11 16.04
N ALA A 235 13.21 -4.80 17.01
CA ALA A 235 13.90 -5.29 18.19
C ALA A 235 14.96 -6.35 17.84
N GLN A 236 14.61 -7.29 16.95
CA GLN A 236 15.53 -8.30 16.43
C GLN A 236 16.70 -7.65 15.68
N PHE A 237 16.42 -6.68 14.80
CA PHE A 237 17.46 -5.94 14.07
C PHE A 237 18.45 -5.27 15.02
N LYS A 238 17.94 -4.54 16.02
CA LYS A 238 18.79 -3.85 17.02
C LYS A 238 19.66 -4.82 17.82
N ALA A 239 19.14 -6.02 18.12
CA ALA A 239 19.88 -7.04 18.87
C ALA A 239 21.09 -7.62 18.08
N LEU A 240 21.01 -7.62 16.76
CA LEU A 240 22.11 -8.10 15.89
C LEU A 240 23.34 -7.19 15.92
N LYS A 241 23.21 -5.90 16.22
CA LYS A 241 24.28 -4.90 16.27
C LYS A 241 25.15 -4.88 14.98
N LYS A 242 24.50 -5.12 13.83
CA LYS A 242 25.12 -5.16 12.51
C LYS A 242 24.58 -4.04 11.63
N ASP A 243 25.35 -3.70 10.59
CA ASP A 243 24.89 -2.81 9.53
C ASP A 243 23.68 -3.41 8.79
N PRO A 244 22.73 -2.59 8.28
CA PRO A 244 21.59 -3.10 7.55
C PRO A 244 21.95 -4.01 6.36
N GLN A 245 22.99 -3.67 5.61
CA GLN A 245 23.42 -4.49 4.47
C GLN A 245 23.95 -5.86 4.94
N GLU A 246 24.75 -5.89 6.01
CA GLU A 246 25.24 -7.15 6.59
C GLU A 246 24.09 -8.05 7.08
N VAL A 247 23.07 -7.45 7.70
CA VAL A 247 21.87 -8.19 8.13
C VAL A 247 21.11 -8.77 6.94
N PHE A 248 21.00 -8.00 5.86
CA PHE A 248 20.36 -8.47 4.62
C PHE A 248 21.16 -9.63 3.99
N ASP A 249 22.45 -9.50 3.85
CA ASP A 249 23.35 -10.51 3.24
C ASP A 249 23.34 -11.80 4.04
N ASP A 250 23.46 -11.74 5.37
CA ASP A 250 23.36 -12.90 6.25
C ASP A 250 21.99 -13.60 6.12
N ALA A 251 20.93 -12.82 6.02
CA ALA A 251 19.59 -13.36 5.84
C ALA A 251 19.43 -14.04 4.46
N VAL A 252 20.01 -13.49 3.40
CA VAL A 252 20.06 -14.11 2.06
C VAL A 252 20.81 -15.45 2.14
N LEU A 253 22.01 -15.45 2.71
CA LEU A 253 22.85 -16.66 2.82
C LEU A 253 22.19 -17.77 3.64
N SER A 254 21.50 -17.41 4.72
CA SER A 254 20.86 -18.38 5.62
C SER A 254 19.49 -18.86 5.13
N THR A 255 18.90 -18.23 4.10
CA THR A 255 17.57 -18.58 3.56
C THR A 255 17.72 -19.29 2.23
N ARG A 256 17.59 -20.62 2.21
CA ARG A 256 17.82 -21.43 1.01
C ARG A 256 17.02 -20.96 -0.20
N ALA A 257 15.72 -20.73 -0.04
CA ALA A 257 14.85 -20.31 -1.13
C ALA A 257 15.22 -18.94 -1.74
N VAL A 258 15.88 -18.06 -0.98
CA VAL A 258 16.40 -16.77 -1.45
C VAL A 258 17.78 -16.93 -2.03
N ARG A 259 18.68 -17.60 -1.31
CA ARG A 259 20.08 -17.81 -1.71
C ARG A 259 20.19 -18.43 -3.10
N GLU A 260 19.43 -19.50 -3.36
CA GLU A 260 19.44 -20.19 -4.65
C GLU A 260 19.02 -19.28 -5.80
N ARG A 261 18.08 -18.35 -5.57
CA ARG A 261 17.63 -17.38 -6.58
C ARG A 261 18.60 -16.22 -6.78
N MET A 262 19.36 -15.86 -5.76
CA MET A 262 20.27 -14.71 -5.80
C MET A 262 21.72 -15.07 -6.15
N ILE A 263 22.01 -16.28 -6.55
CA ILE A 263 23.37 -16.77 -6.84
C ILE A 263 24.12 -15.88 -7.86
N ASN A 264 23.41 -15.39 -8.88
CA ASN A 264 23.96 -14.54 -9.93
C ASN A 264 23.48 -13.07 -9.81
N ALA A 265 22.84 -12.73 -8.69
CA ALA A 265 22.29 -11.41 -8.50
C ALA A 265 23.36 -10.33 -8.38
N LYS A 266 23.14 -9.19 -9.03
CA LYS A 266 23.96 -7.99 -8.95
C LYS A 266 23.09 -6.82 -8.50
N ALA A 267 23.52 -6.09 -7.49
CA ALA A 267 22.83 -4.91 -7.03
C ALA A 267 22.83 -3.81 -8.12
N ILE A 268 21.65 -3.27 -8.41
CA ILE A 268 21.43 -2.14 -9.33
C ILE A 268 21.40 -0.83 -8.52
N THR A 269 20.80 -0.85 -7.33
CA THR A 269 20.71 0.29 -6.42
C THR A 269 21.44 0.04 -5.12
N GLN A 270 21.82 1.10 -4.41
CA GLN A 270 22.23 0.99 -3.01
C GLN A 270 21.05 0.48 -2.17
N GLY A 271 21.38 -0.22 -1.06
CA GLY A 271 20.37 -0.68 -0.12
C GLY A 271 19.61 0.47 0.53
N HIS A 272 18.30 0.31 0.63
CA HIS A 272 17.40 1.23 1.30
C HIS A 272 16.91 0.64 2.61
N VAL A 273 16.62 1.51 3.57
CA VAL A 273 16.06 1.12 4.87
C VAL A 273 14.81 1.93 5.16
N LEU A 274 13.75 1.25 5.58
CA LEU A 274 12.51 1.88 6.03
C LEU A 274 12.10 1.30 7.38
N THR A 275 11.72 2.17 8.33
CA THR A 275 11.35 1.78 9.70
C THR A 275 9.98 2.34 10.10
N ASP A 276 9.42 1.80 11.19
CA ASP A 276 8.25 2.33 11.90
C ASP A 276 7.02 2.61 11.02
N PHE A 277 6.76 1.71 10.07
CA PHE A 277 5.70 1.91 9.10
C PHE A 277 4.32 1.33 9.49
N SER A 278 4.17 0.66 10.65
CA SER A 278 2.86 0.14 11.09
C SER A 278 2.23 1.04 12.14
N TYR A 279 1.18 1.79 11.75
CA TYR A 279 0.46 2.71 12.62
C TYR A 279 -0.98 2.96 12.12
N THR A 280 -1.79 3.50 13.02
CA THR A 280 -3.12 4.04 12.70
C THR A 280 -3.24 5.45 13.23
N ASN A 281 -4.19 6.23 12.69
CA ASN A 281 -4.55 7.53 13.26
C ASN A 281 -5.89 7.42 13.98
N ARG A 282 -6.01 8.05 15.16
CA ARG A 282 -7.27 8.07 15.92
C ARG A 282 -8.43 8.73 15.19
N LYS A 283 -8.14 9.67 14.28
CA LYS A 283 -9.14 10.33 13.42
C LYS A 283 -8.63 10.37 11.98
N LEU A 284 -9.44 9.96 11.03
CA LEU A 284 -9.16 10.12 9.59
C LEU A 284 -9.80 11.38 9.04
N VAL A 285 -10.78 11.93 9.73
CA VAL A 285 -11.48 13.16 9.35
C VAL A 285 -11.50 14.14 10.52
N SER A 286 -11.35 15.41 10.22
CA SER A 286 -11.53 16.55 11.10
C SER A 286 -12.31 17.63 10.33
N ASP A 287 -12.66 18.75 10.97
CA ASP A 287 -13.27 19.86 10.26
C ASP A 287 -12.38 20.28 9.08
N ARG A 288 -12.93 20.25 7.86
CA ARG A 288 -12.25 20.60 6.61
C ARG A 288 -11.00 19.78 6.26
N ILE A 289 -10.70 18.70 7.00
CA ILE A 289 -9.54 17.84 6.73
C ILE A 289 -9.98 16.40 6.52
N VAL A 290 -9.46 15.76 5.45
CA VAL A 290 -9.60 14.32 5.18
C VAL A 290 -8.22 13.73 4.93
N ARG A 291 -7.85 12.68 5.69
CA ARG A 291 -6.60 11.95 5.58
C ARG A 291 -6.80 10.72 4.72
N VAL A 292 -5.90 10.50 3.76
CA VAL A 292 -5.98 9.41 2.78
C VAL A 292 -4.64 8.71 2.59
N GLY A 293 -4.66 7.48 2.10
CA GLY A 293 -3.45 6.69 1.94
C GLY A 293 -2.73 6.45 3.25
N ASP A 294 -1.41 6.42 3.20
CA ASP A 294 -0.61 6.17 4.40
C ASP A 294 -0.73 7.33 5.42
N ALA A 295 -1.14 8.53 5.00
CA ALA A 295 -1.48 9.60 5.93
C ALA A 295 -2.76 9.32 6.75
N ALA A 296 -3.54 8.30 6.42
CA ALA A 296 -4.63 7.78 7.24
C ALA A 296 -4.19 6.67 8.19
N GLY A 297 -3.15 5.93 7.82
CA GLY A 297 -2.55 4.81 8.54
C GLY A 297 -1.90 3.83 7.60
N PHE A 298 -0.92 3.08 8.09
CA PHE A 298 -0.20 2.10 7.31
C PHE A 298 -0.13 0.76 8.04
N ILE A 299 -0.20 -0.32 7.28
CA ILE A 299 -0.10 -1.70 7.76
C ILE A 299 1.05 -2.42 7.04
N ASP A 300 1.50 -3.54 7.61
CA ASP A 300 2.56 -4.39 7.06
C ASP A 300 2.32 -4.71 5.56
N PRO A 301 3.34 -4.58 4.69
CA PRO A 301 3.19 -4.70 3.24
C PRO A 301 3.10 -6.15 2.71
N VAL A 302 3.08 -7.16 3.56
CA VAL A 302 3.17 -8.59 3.17
C VAL A 302 2.14 -9.03 2.12
N PHE A 303 0.97 -8.39 2.08
CA PHE A 303 -0.09 -8.69 1.10
C PHE A 303 -0.25 -7.63 0.00
N SER A 304 0.75 -6.77 -0.22
CA SER A 304 0.76 -5.78 -1.31
C SER A 304 -0.43 -4.81 -1.32
N SER A 305 -1.06 -4.54 -0.17
CA SER A 305 -2.32 -3.78 -0.09
C SER A 305 -2.15 -2.26 -0.10
N GLY A 306 -0.93 -1.73 0.10
CA GLY A 306 -0.70 -0.30 0.36
C GLY A 306 -1.23 0.61 -0.75
N VAL A 307 -0.84 0.37 -2.02
CA VAL A 307 -1.27 1.22 -3.15
C VAL A 307 -2.78 1.14 -3.36
N MET A 308 -3.38 -0.06 -3.22
CA MET A 308 -4.83 -0.25 -3.36
C MET A 308 -5.59 0.53 -2.27
N LEU A 309 -5.17 0.43 -1.01
CA LEU A 309 -5.76 1.18 0.10
C LEU A 309 -5.57 2.70 -0.08
N ALA A 310 -4.41 3.12 -0.57
CA ALA A 310 -4.10 4.52 -0.84
C ALA A 310 -5.03 5.10 -1.92
N MET A 311 -5.14 4.45 -3.06
CA MET A 311 -6.00 4.91 -4.15
C MET A 311 -7.49 4.84 -3.79
N SER A 312 -7.92 3.75 -3.13
CA SER A 312 -9.31 3.59 -2.69
C SER A 312 -9.72 4.68 -1.70
N SER A 313 -8.87 4.96 -0.70
CA SER A 313 -9.14 6.04 0.27
C SER A 313 -9.04 7.44 -0.36
N GLY A 314 -8.10 7.65 -1.30
CA GLY A 314 -7.99 8.89 -2.08
C GLY A 314 -9.28 9.20 -2.83
N ARG A 315 -9.80 8.21 -3.59
CA ARG A 315 -11.06 8.32 -4.33
C ARG A 315 -12.26 8.58 -3.41
N GLN A 316 -12.44 7.76 -2.37
CA GLN A 316 -13.58 7.89 -1.45
C GLN A 316 -13.49 9.19 -0.64
N GLY A 317 -12.30 9.58 -0.20
CA GLY A 317 -12.05 10.84 0.48
C GLY A 317 -12.40 12.04 -0.40
N ALA A 318 -12.05 12.01 -1.69
CA ALA A 318 -12.40 13.03 -2.66
C ALA A 318 -13.92 13.15 -2.85
N GLN A 319 -14.65 12.03 -2.95
CA GLN A 319 -16.10 12.00 -3.09
C GLN A 319 -16.81 12.64 -1.88
N VAL A 320 -16.37 12.34 -0.64
CA VAL A 320 -17.01 12.93 0.55
C VAL A 320 -16.63 14.40 0.74
N VAL A 321 -15.43 14.82 0.30
CA VAL A 321 -15.04 16.24 0.25
C VAL A 321 -15.89 17.01 -0.77
N HIS A 322 -16.06 16.46 -1.97
CA HIS A 322 -16.94 17.07 -2.99
C HIS A 322 -18.35 17.29 -2.44
N ALA A 323 -18.94 16.26 -1.78
CA ALA A 323 -20.27 16.35 -1.19
C ALA A 323 -20.34 17.38 -0.03
N ALA A 324 -19.29 17.46 0.78
CA ALA A 324 -19.21 18.43 1.87
C ALA A 324 -19.15 19.89 1.37
N ILE A 325 -18.37 20.14 0.32
CA ILE A 325 -18.31 21.45 -0.34
C ILE A 325 -19.67 21.82 -0.93
N ALA A 326 -20.31 20.89 -1.65
CA ALA A 326 -21.63 21.12 -2.22
C ALA A 326 -22.71 21.44 -1.16
N ALA A 327 -22.58 20.86 0.04
CA ALA A 327 -23.46 21.11 1.18
C ALA A 327 -23.08 22.36 2.01
N GLY A 328 -21.97 23.04 1.71
CA GLY A 328 -21.46 24.18 2.47
C GLY A 328 -21.06 23.83 3.91
N LYS A 329 -20.66 22.57 4.20
CA LYS A 329 -20.38 22.09 5.56
C LYS A 329 -18.90 21.74 5.74
N ALA A 330 -18.32 22.14 6.87
CA ALA A 330 -16.95 21.78 7.26
C ALA A 330 -16.79 20.30 7.62
N TYR A 331 -17.83 19.67 8.12
CA TYR A 331 -17.90 18.27 8.51
C TYR A 331 -19.26 17.66 8.16
N THR A 332 -19.30 16.41 7.69
CA THR A 332 -20.54 15.71 7.34
C THR A 332 -20.57 14.29 7.88
N PHE A 333 -21.78 13.71 7.98
CA PHE A 333 -21.92 12.30 8.32
C PHE A 333 -21.30 11.37 7.27
N ALA A 334 -21.27 11.79 6.00
CA ALA A 334 -20.58 11.06 4.93
C ALA A 334 -19.07 10.94 5.20
N MET A 335 -18.42 11.98 5.74
CA MET A 335 -17.02 11.94 6.14
C MET A 335 -16.81 10.93 7.28
N LYS A 336 -17.71 10.89 8.27
CA LYS A 336 -17.65 9.87 9.35
C LYS A 336 -17.85 8.44 8.81
N ARG A 337 -18.75 8.25 7.85
CA ARG A 337 -18.92 6.94 7.15
C ARG A 337 -17.66 6.54 6.38
N TYR A 338 -17.02 7.49 5.70
CA TYR A 338 -15.73 7.26 5.05
C TYR A 338 -14.68 6.74 6.05
N GLU A 339 -14.52 7.40 7.20
CA GLU A 339 -13.59 6.95 8.24
C GLU A 339 -13.90 5.52 8.68
N TRP A 340 -15.17 5.20 8.96
CA TRP A 340 -15.58 3.85 9.35
C TRP A 340 -15.32 2.81 8.24
N ALA A 341 -15.64 3.13 7.00
CA ALA A 341 -15.43 2.24 5.85
C ALA A 341 -13.95 1.98 5.61
N THR A 342 -13.10 3.00 5.69
CA THR A 342 -11.64 2.88 5.55
C THR A 342 -11.06 1.99 6.65
N ARG A 343 -11.45 2.21 7.91
CA ARG A 343 -11.01 1.34 9.03
C ARG A 343 -11.43 -0.11 8.85
N ARG A 344 -12.66 -0.34 8.38
CA ARG A 344 -13.16 -1.70 8.11
C ARG A 344 -12.37 -2.39 7.00
N HIS A 345 -11.99 -1.66 5.97
CA HIS A 345 -11.13 -2.16 4.88
C HIS A 345 -9.75 -2.59 5.40
N VAL A 346 -9.08 -1.70 6.11
CA VAL A 346 -7.79 -1.96 6.74
C VAL A 346 -7.87 -3.17 7.68
N SER A 347 -8.94 -3.25 8.50
CA SER A 347 -9.20 -4.39 9.40
C SER A 347 -9.32 -5.73 8.67
N GLY A 348 -9.82 -5.75 7.44
CA GLY A 348 -9.87 -6.95 6.61
C GLY A 348 -8.49 -7.54 6.33
N PHE A 349 -7.53 -6.71 5.92
CA PHE A 349 -6.13 -7.12 5.71
C PHE A 349 -5.41 -7.39 7.04
N TRP A 350 -5.68 -6.57 8.05
CA TRP A 350 -5.04 -6.70 9.37
C TRP A 350 -5.22 -8.09 9.98
N GLN A 351 -6.39 -8.71 9.83
CA GLN A 351 -6.65 -10.06 10.30
C GLN A 351 -5.72 -11.12 9.67
N PHE A 352 -5.31 -10.93 8.42
CA PHE A 352 -4.32 -11.79 7.77
C PHE A 352 -2.91 -11.47 8.24
N ILE A 353 -2.56 -10.19 8.31
CA ILE A 353 -1.23 -9.71 8.70
C ILE A 353 -0.87 -10.19 10.11
N GLU A 354 -1.73 -9.95 11.08
CA GLU A 354 -1.53 -10.37 12.48
C GLU A 354 -1.29 -11.88 12.60
N ARG A 355 -2.00 -12.67 11.80
CA ARG A 355 -1.87 -14.13 11.82
C ARG A 355 -0.74 -14.66 10.96
N PHE A 356 -0.32 -13.93 9.95
CA PHE A 356 0.76 -14.34 9.04
C PHE A 356 2.02 -14.75 9.81
N TYR A 357 2.34 -14.06 10.88
CA TYR A 357 3.52 -14.34 11.71
C TYR A 357 3.35 -15.54 12.66
N THR A 358 2.14 -16.13 12.75
CA THR A 358 1.90 -17.28 13.64
C THR A 358 2.15 -18.61 12.93
N LYS A 359 2.65 -19.61 13.70
CA LYS A 359 2.94 -20.96 13.18
C LYS A 359 1.67 -21.67 12.71
N HIS A 360 0.60 -21.56 13.46
CA HIS A 360 -0.67 -22.22 13.14
C HIS A 360 -1.34 -21.64 11.88
N PHE A 361 -1.21 -20.34 11.61
CA PHE A 361 -1.64 -19.78 10.35
C PHE A 361 -0.86 -20.38 9.18
N ALA A 362 0.48 -20.44 9.29
CA ALA A 362 1.30 -21.01 8.24
C ALA A 362 0.91 -22.48 7.94
N GLN A 363 0.65 -23.28 8.97
CA GLN A 363 0.27 -24.68 8.80
C GLN A 363 -1.01 -24.85 7.98
N ILE A 364 -2.00 -23.98 8.17
CA ILE A 364 -3.24 -24.00 7.38
C ILE A 364 -3.05 -23.35 6.01
N PHE A 365 -2.36 -22.23 5.95
CA PHE A 365 -2.24 -21.43 4.74
C PHE A 365 -1.36 -22.10 3.66
N PHE A 366 -0.28 -22.77 4.05
CA PHE A 366 0.60 -23.49 3.14
C PHE A 366 0.12 -24.90 2.75
N GLN A 367 -0.95 -25.37 3.37
CA GLN A 367 -1.60 -26.64 3.03
C GLN A 367 -3.08 -26.41 2.67
N PRO A 368 -3.33 -25.63 1.60
CA PRO A 368 -4.67 -25.16 1.31
C PRO A 368 -5.61 -26.30 0.95
N SER A 369 -6.83 -26.26 1.51
CA SER A 369 -7.92 -27.13 1.12
C SER A 369 -8.98 -26.35 0.36
N ASN A 370 -9.41 -26.88 -0.79
CA ASN A 370 -10.46 -26.23 -1.58
C ASN A 370 -11.89 -26.51 -1.03
N LYS A 371 -11.99 -27.21 0.12
CA LYS A 371 -13.27 -27.45 0.78
C LYS A 371 -13.94 -26.10 1.10
N PHE A 372 -15.25 -26.05 0.92
CA PHE A 372 -16.07 -24.85 1.12
C PHE A 372 -15.64 -23.62 0.31
N ARG A 373 -14.79 -23.77 -0.71
CA ARG A 373 -14.25 -22.66 -1.52
C ARG A 373 -13.54 -21.59 -0.67
N LEU A 374 -12.83 -22.01 0.38
CA LEU A 374 -12.11 -21.09 1.27
C LEU A 374 -11.03 -20.30 0.53
N LEU A 375 -10.28 -20.98 -0.35
CA LEU A 375 -9.26 -20.32 -1.18
C LEU A 375 -9.83 -19.19 -2.03
N CYS A 376 -11.04 -19.37 -2.58
CA CYS A 376 -11.69 -18.31 -3.35
C CYS A 376 -11.97 -17.06 -2.50
N ALA A 377 -12.41 -17.23 -1.24
CA ALA A 377 -12.67 -16.12 -0.35
C ALA A 377 -11.38 -15.40 0.09
N ILE A 378 -10.33 -16.18 0.38
CA ILE A 378 -8.99 -15.64 0.71
C ILE A 378 -8.44 -14.87 -0.50
N ASN A 379 -8.45 -15.49 -1.69
CA ASN A 379 -7.97 -14.87 -2.91
C ASN A 379 -8.70 -13.56 -3.23
N CYS A 380 -10.03 -13.56 -3.17
CA CYS A 380 -10.84 -12.36 -3.38
C CYS A 380 -10.46 -11.20 -2.44
N THR A 381 -10.24 -11.51 -1.16
CA THR A 381 -9.86 -10.51 -0.15
C THR A 381 -8.44 -9.99 -0.41
N LEU A 382 -7.49 -10.89 -0.64
CA LEU A 382 -6.09 -10.54 -0.88
C LEU A 382 -5.87 -9.95 -2.29
N ALA A 383 -6.82 -10.12 -3.22
CA ALA A 383 -6.85 -9.40 -4.49
C ALA A 383 -7.32 -7.93 -4.36
N GLY A 384 -7.74 -7.51 -3.18
CA GLY A 384 -8.08 -6.11 -2.88
C GLY A 384 -9.56 -5.76 -2.98
N ARG A 385 -10.48 -6.74 -3.05
CA ARG A 385 -11.90 -6.44 -3.12
C ARG A 385 -12.38 -5.70 -1.89
N THR A 386 -12.98 -4.54 -2.10
CA THR A 386 -13.42 -3.64 -1.04
C THR A 386 -14.79 -3.99 -0.47
N GLN A 387 -15.65 -4.61 -1.27
CA GLN A 387 -16.99 -5.02 -0.86
C GLN A 387 -17.03 -6.51 -0.51
N MET A 388 -17.21 -6.79 0.76
CA MET A 388 -17.31 -8.16 1.26
C MET A 388 -18.76 -8.66 1.17
N THR A 389 -19.01 -9.67 0.32
CA THR A 389 -20.31 -10.34 0.29
C THR A 389 -20.50 -11.24 1.52
N PHE A 390 -21.73 -11.59 1.86
CA PHE A 390 -22.01 -12.57 2.93
C PHE A 390 -21.29 -13.88 2.66
N GLY A 391 -21.23 -14.33 1.38
CA GLY A 391 -20.53 -15.52 0.96
C GLY A 391 -19.03 -15.48 1.24
N THR A 392 -18.37 -14.35 1.03
CA THR A 392 -16.95 -14.15 1.38
C THR A 392 -16.77 -14.08 2.89
N TRP A 393 -17.62 -13.32 3.57
CA TRP A 393 -17.54 -13.11 5.02
C TRP A 393 -17.58 -14.41 5.84
N TRP A 394 -18.57 -15.29 5.63
CA TRP A 394 -18.68 -16.52 6.42
C TRP A 394 -17.54 -17.50 6.13
N ARG A 395 -17.02 -17.53 4.89
CA ARG A 395 -15.88 -18.37 4.52
C ARG A 395 -14.59 -17.90 5.20
N LEU A 396 -14.37 -16.59 5.26
CA LEU A 396 -13.24 -16.04 6.01
C LEU A 396 -13.35 -16.31 7.51
N ARG A 397 -14.56 -16.21 8.08
CA ARG A 397 -14.80 -16.58 9.47
C ARG A 397 -14.47 -18.05 9.71
N LEU A 398 -14.92 -18.95 8.83
CA LEU A 398 -14.56 -20.36 8.90
C LEU A 398 -13.05 -20.58 8.78
N PHE A 399 -12.39 -19.92 7.84
CA PHE A 399 -10.94 -20.01 7.69
C PHE A 399 -10.20 -19.58 8.97
N PHE A 400 -10.53 -18.44 9.55
CA PHE A 400 -9.90 -17.96 10.79
C PHE A 400 -10.26 -18.86 12.00
N THR A 401 -11.43 -19.47 12.02
CA THR A 401 -11.80 -20.46 13.03
C THR A 401 -10.92 -21.71 12.91
N LEU A 402 -10.67 -22.20 11.68
CA LEU A 402 -9.75 -23.33 11.46
C LEU A 402 -8.33 -22.99 11.90
N VAL A 403 -7.85 -21.78 11.60
CA VAL A 403 -6.55 -21.27 12.09
C VAL A 403 -6.51 -21.24 13.62
N TRP A 404 -7.60 -20.85 14.28
CA TRP A 404 -7.70 -20.86 15.73
C TRP A 404 -7.73 -22.29 16.30
N ILE A 405 -8.50 -23.21 15.71
CA ILE A 405 -8.53 -24.62 16.11
C ILE A 405 -7.14 -25.24 15.98
N GLN A 406 -6.41 -24.96 14.90
CA GLN A 406 -5.05 -25.46 14.66
C GLN A 406 -4.08 -25.15 15.81
N LYS A 407 -4.34 -24.07 16.56
CA LYS A 407 -3.52 -23.70 17.73
C LYS A 407 -3.62 -24.73 18.85
N TYR A 408 -4.79 -25.35 19.04
CA TYR A 408 -5.09 -26.26 20.15
C TYR A 408 -5.22 -27.73 19.70
N HIS A 409 -5.74 -27.96 18.51
CA HIS A 409 -5.97 -29.29 17.93
C HIS A 409 -5.39 -29.34 16.51
N PRO A 410 -4.27 -30.04 16.27
CA PRO A 410 -3.64 -30.12 14.95
C PRO A 410 -4.57 -30.76 13.91
N ILE A 411 -5.08 -29.96 12.97
CA ILE A 411 -5.89 -30.42 11.82
C ILE A 411 -5.07 -30.45 10.52
N ALA A 412 -4.01 -29.64 10.43
CA ALA A 412 -3.03 -29.68 9.36
C ALA A 412 -1.70 -30.24 9.87
N LYS A 413 -0.92 -30.83 8.96
CA LYS A 413 0.39 -31.41 9.29
C LYS A 413 1.35 -30.37 9.86
N PRO A 414 2.20 -30.72 10.84
CA PRO A 414 3.24 -29.81 11.33
C PRO A 414 4.16 -29.34 10.21
N ILE A 415 4.45 -28.05 10.16
CA ILE A 415 5.43 -27.45 9.27
C ILE A 415 6.62 -26.96 10.11
N ARG A 416 7.84 -27.21 9.66
CA ARG A 416 9.05 -26.63 10.23
C ARG A 416 9.23 -25.24 9.60
N ILE A 417 9.21 -24.19 10.40
CA ILE A 417 9.55 -22.84 9.99
C ILE A 417 10.98 -22.61 10.43
N ARG A 418 11.91 -22.47 9.51
CA ARG A 418 13.32 -22.20 9.77
C ARG A 418 13.74 -20.86 9.14
#